data_dd59b676fbbe224666d3f6cb4b244790
#
_entry.id   dd59b676fbbe224666d3f6cb4b244790
#
_cell.length_a   1.000
_cell.length_b   1.000
_cell.length_c   1.000
_cell.angle_alpha   90.00
_cell.angle_beta   90.00
_cell.angle_gamma   90.00
#
_symmetry.space_group_name_H-M   'P 1'
#
loop_
_entity.id
_entity.type
_entity.pdbx_description
1 polymer ?
#
loop_
_entity_poly.entity_id
_entity_poly.type
_entity_poly.pdbx_seq_one_letter_code
_entity_poly.pdbx_strand_id
1 'polypeptide(L)'
;MDTAPIRPEERFDEESVAAYLRQALPELIGDAPIEFEQFPGGAANLTYLVRAGDLELVLRRPPLGPVAPGAHDMSREYRVLSRLWEEYRLAPRAYHHCEDPSVIGKDFFVMERRRGHVIRRQWPSGFDDGARLRLGNGLVDALVDLHRVDPAGVGLEDLGRPVGFVERQVAGWSRRWSAAATRPVPAMDELSTRLAEEVPEPQAAVILHNDFKLDNTMTDADGNLVAVFDWDMATLGDPLVDLGTMLAYWADPDDPTFLIFGAQAVTLAPHMAKGDVVARYAERSGLDVTSIAYYEALALWRIATIIEQIYARFVAGQTSDDRFAGFEPIAPLLADAALVKLTG
;
A
#
# COMPACT_ATOMS: atom_id res chain seq x y z
N MET A 1 3.12 21.88 10.30
CA MET A 1 2.08 21.70 9.27
C MET A 1 2.53 20.54 8.40
N ASP A 2 1.64 19.68 8.00
CA ASP A 2 1.90 18.50 7.17
C ASP A 2 1.62 18.77 5.68
N THR A 3 1.25 20.00 5.34
CA THR A 3 0.98 20.51 3.99
C THR A 3 1.89 21.68 3.62
N ALA A 4 2.01 21.96 2.33
CA ALA A 4 2.78 23.05 1.74
C ALA A 4 2.00 23.68 0.57
N PRO A 5 2.40 24.85 0.07
CA PRO A 5 1.84 25.41 -1.17
C PRO A 5 1.96 24.41 -2.33
N ILE A 6 0.98 24.42 -3.22
CA ILE A 6 0.97 23.56 -4.41
C ILE A 6 2.19 23.85 -5.27
N ARG A 7 2.93 22.81 -5.66
CA ARG A 7 4.09 22.92 -6.55
C ARG A 7 3.66 23.53 -7.90
N PRO A 8 4.45 24.46 -8.47
CA PRO A 8 4.05 25.17 -9.70
C PRO A 8 3.64 24.24 -10.85
N GLU A 9 4.37 23.14 -11.04
CA GLU A 9 4.15 22.14 -12.09
C GLU A 9 2.92 21.26 -11.84
N GLU A 10 2.36 21.25 -10.63
CA GLU A 10 1.23 20.42 -10.22
C GLU A 10 -0.03 21.24 -9.91
N ARG A 11 0.00 22.52 -10.23
CA ARG A 11 -1.14 23.44 -10.09
C ARG A 11 -2.28 23.05 -11.03
N PHE A 12 -3.45 23.48 -10.65
CA PHE A 12 -4.69 23.40 -11.42
C PHE A 12 -5.48 24.71 -11.25
N ASP A 13 -6.57 24.87 -11.96
CA ASP A 13 -7.50 25.98 -11.78
C ASP A 13 -8.30 25.76 -10.48
N GLU A 14 -7.84 26.40 -9.40
CA GLU A 14 -8.42 26.25 -8.07
C GLU A 14 -9.86 26.79 -8.01
N GLU A 15 -10.20 27.84 -8.77
CA GLU A 15 -11.57 28.41 -8.82
C GLU A 15 -12.53 27.43 -9.49
N SER A 16 -12.14 26.84 -10.61
CA SER A 16 -12.94 25.83 -11.32
C SER A 16 -13.17 24.60 -10.48
N VAL A 17 -12.12 24.09 -9.82
CA VAL A 17 -12.24 22.92 -8.93
C VAL A 17 -13.11 23.24 -7.72
N ALA A 18 -12.96 24.42 -7.11
CA ALA A 18 -13.79 24.86 -5.99
C ALA A 18 -15.27 24.97 -6.39
N ALA A 19 -15.57 25.53 -7.55
CA ALA A 19 -16.93 25.62 -8.07
C ALA A 19 -17.55 24.22 -8.29
N TYR A 20 -16.77 23.32 -8.89
CA TYR A 20 -17.17 21.93 -9.10
C TYR A 20 -17.47 21.23 -7.76
N LEU A 21 -16.57 21.33 -6.78
CA LEU A 21 -16.74 20.66 -5.48
C LEU A 21 -17.95 21.15 -4.70
N ARG A 22 -18.27 22.46 -4.77
CA ARG A 22 -19.52 23.00 -4.17
C ARG A 22 -20.76 22.38 -4.82
N GLN A 23 -20.75 22.20 -6.13
CA GLN A 23 -21.85 21.57 -6.83
C GLN A 23 -21.97 20.07 -6.54
N ALA A 24 -20.83 19.37 -6.45
CA ALA A 24 -20.78 17.92 -6.25
C ALA A 24 -21.08 17.49 -4.79
N LEU A 25 -20.67 18.33 -3.81
CA LEU A 25 -20.75 18.07 -2.38
C LEU A 25 -21.43 19.22 -1.60
N PRO A 26 -22.65 19.66 -2.01
CA PRO A 26 -23.27 20.87 -1.45
C PRO A 26 -23.56 20.75 0.04
N GLU A 27 -24.00 19.56 0.51
CA GLU A 27 -24.34 19.33 1.91
C GLU A 27 -23.08 19.28 2.81
N LEU A 28 -21.94 18.97 2.25
CA LEU A 28 -20.67 18.82 3.00
C LEU A 28 -19.89 20.14 3.03
N ILE A 29 -19.82 20.84 1.91
CA ILE A 29 -18.97 22.04 1.72
C ILE A 29 -19.75 23.32 1.97
N GLY A 30 -21.02 23.40 1.53
CA GLY A 30 -21.83 24.61 1.62
C GLY A 30 -21.21 25.80 0.86
N ASP A 31 -21.40 27.02 1.42
CA ASP A 31 -20.91 28.27 0.83
C ASP A 31 -19.52 28.70 1.34
N ALA A 32 -18.84 27.87 2.14
CA ALA A 32 -17.55 28.21 2.69
C ALA A 32 -16.49 28.46 1.59
N PRO A 33 -15.58 29.41 1.77
CA PRO A 33 -14.44 29.57 0.87
C PRO A 33 -13.59 28.28 0.88
N ILE A 34 -13.15 27.84 -0.31
CA ILE A 34 -12.32 26.66 -0.47
C ILE A 34 -10.87 27.09 -0.73
N GLU A 35 -9.96 26.52 0.02
CA GLU A 35 -8.52 26.70 -0.13
C GLU A 35 -7.86 25.35 -0.37
N PHE A 36 -6.78 25.35 -1.15
CA PHE A 36 -6.02 24.15 -1.48
C PHE A 36 -4.57 24.26 -1.02
N GLU A 37 -4.07 23.19 -0.43
CA GLU A 37 -2.66 22.98 -0.11
C GLU A 37 -2.24 21.59 -0.59
N GLN A 38 -0.95 21.31 -0.65
CA GLN A 38 -0.46 20.03 -1.12
C GLN A 38 0.24 19.27 0.00
N PHE A 39 0.00 17.94 0.08
CA PHE A 39 0.82 17.08 0.91
C PHE A 39 2.17 16.82 0.21
N PRO A 40 3.31 17.10 0.85
CA PRO A 40 4.63 16.98 0.22
C PRO A 40 5.06 15.53 0.01
N GLY A 41 4.44 14.58 0.69
CA GLY A 41 4.75 13.16 0.62
C GLY A 41 3.72 12.41 -0.22
N GLY A 42 4.13 11.80 -1.29
CA GLY A 42 3.30 10.97 -2.17
C GLY A 42 4.07 10.77 -3.48
N ALA A 43 4.84 9.67 -3.57
CA ALA A 43 5.62 9.40 -4.78
C ALA A 43 4.76 8.90 -5.95
N ALA A 44 3.58 8.37 -5.65
CA ALA A 44 2.75 7.67 -6.61
C ALA A 44 1.57 8.53 -7.09
N ASN A 45 0.81 9.16 -6.18
CA ASN A 45 -0.36 9.97 -6.50
C ASN A 45 -0.22 11.38 -5.93
N LEU A 46 -0.84 12.36 -6.58
CA LEU A 46 -0.87 13.74 -6.10
C LEU A 46 -2.02 13.90 -5.11
N THR A 47 -1.69 14.40 -3.93
CA THR A 47 -2.64 14.51 -2.81
C THR A 47 -2.69 15.95 -2.33
N TYR A 48 -3.90 16.49 -2.24
CA TYR A 48 -4.16 17.87 -1.84
C TYR A 48 -5.10 17.92 -0.65
N LEU A 49 -4.84 18.84 0.26
CA LEU A 49 -5.80 19.27 1.27
C LEU A 49 -6.81 20.22 0.63
N VAL A 50 -8.08 19.97 0.87
CA VAL A 50 -9.20 20.86 0.53
C VAL A 50 -9.77 21.37 1.85
N ARG A 51 -9.63 22.66 2.12
CA ARG A 51 -10.17 23.29 3.32
C ARG A 51 -11.38 24.14 2.95
N ALA A 52 -12.51 23.86 3.59
CA ALA A 52 -13.76 24.62 3.44
C ALA A 52 -14.26 25.06 4.83
N GLY A 53 -13.87 26.25 5.29
CA GLY A 53 -14.06 26.66 6.67
C GLY A 53 -13.32 25.74 7.64
N ASP A 54 -14.05 25.11 8.57
CA ASP A 54 -13.49 24.14 9.54
C ASP A 54 -13.42 22.72 8.97
N LEU A 55 -14.03 22.47 7.81
CA LEU A 55 -13.99 21.17 7.14
C LEU A 55 -12.67 20.98 6.42
N GLU A 56 -12.06 19.84 6.59
CA GLU A 56 -10.89 19.41 5.84
C GLU A 56 -11.16 18.10 5.12
N LEU A 57 -10.89 18.08 3.83
CA LEU A 57 -10.98 16.92 2.96
C LEU A 57 -9.65 16.68 2.25
N VAL A 58 -9.49 15.52 1.65
CA VAL A 58 -8.34 15.17 0.82
C VAL A 58 -8.82 14.92 -0.60
N LEU A 59 -8.24 15.64 -1.57
CA LEU A 59 -8.39 15.38 -2.99
C LEU A 59 -7.17 14.59 -3.48
N ARG A 60 -7.42 13.44 -4.11
CA ARG A 60 -6.37 12.57 -4.65
C ARG A 60 -6.56 12.39 -6.16
N ARG A 61 -5.48 12.56 -6.93
CA ARG A 61 -5.46 12.35 -8.38
C ARG A 61 -4.18 11.62 -8.82
N PRO A 62 -4.18 10.99 -10.02
CA PRO A 62 -2.98 10.38 -10.57
C PRO A 62 -1.88 11.43 -10.82
N PRO A 63 -0.61 11.02 -10.98
CA PRO A 63 0.46 11.91 -11.41
C PRO A 63 0.19 12.45 -12.82
N LEU A 64 0.78 13.60 -13.15
CA LEU A 64 0.55 14.30 -14.43
C LEU A 64 1.19 13.59 -15.65
N GLY A 65 2.22 12.80 -15.42
CA GLY A 65 2.91 12.07 -16.47
C GLY A 65 2.15 10.83 -16.98
N PRO A 66 2.70 10.13 -17.97
CA PRO A 66 2.17 8.85 -18.40
C PRO A 66 2.30 7.80 -17.28
N VAL A 67 1.21 7.10 -17.01
CA VAL A 67 1.16 6.00 -16.02
C VAL A 67 1.03 4.65 -16.72
N ALA A 68 1.54 3.59 -16.10
CA ALA A 68 1.36 2.25 -16.63
C ALA A 68 -0.14 1.86 -16.60
N PRO A 69 -0.63 1.10 -17.60
CA PRO A 69 -2.02 0.66 -17.62
C PRO A 69 -2.41 -0.07 -16.31
N GLY A 70 -3.50 0.39 -15.67
CA GLY A 70 -4.00 -0.16 -14.41
C GLY A 70 -3.24 0.26 -13.16
N ALA A 71 -2.22 1.14 -13.26
CA ALA A 71 -1.61 1.78 -12.11
C ALA A 71 -2.37 3.09 -11.79
N HIS A 72 -2.45 3.42 -10.49
CA HIS A 72 -3.10 4.66 -10.03
C HIS A 72 -4.58 4.77 -10.43
N ASP A 73 -5.32 3.68 -10.32
CA ASP A 73 -6.75 3.60 -10.64
C ASP A 73 -7.59 4.28 -9.55
N MET A 74 -7.91 5.56 -9.76
CA MET A 74 -8.73 6.36 -8.83
C MET A 74 -10.14 5.81 -8.68
N SER A 75 -10.70 5.23 -9.74
CA SER A 75 -12.02 4.61 -9.72
C SER A 75 -12.06 3.40 -8.79
N ARG A 76 -11.03 2.54 -8.85
CA ARG A 76 -10.88 1.39 -7.94
C ARG A 76 -10.73 1.83 -6.50
N GLU A 77 -9.83 2.76 -6.23
CA GLU A 77 -9.58 3.25 -4.87
C GLU A 77 -10.83 3.93 -4.29
N TYR A 78 -11.49 4.78 -5.07
CA TYR A 78 -12.78 5.36 -4.69
C TYR A 78 -13.85 4.30 -4.40
N ARG A 79 -13.98 3.31 -5.27
CA ARG A 79 -14.95 2.22 -5.10
C ARG A 79 -14.77 1.48 -3.79
N VAL A 80 -13.52 1.20 -3.42
CA VAL A 80 -13.21 0.55 -2.13
C VAL A 80 -13.55 1.48 -0.97
N LEU A 81 -13.01 2.69 -0.97
CA LEU A 81 -13.12 3.62 0.15
C LEU A 81 -14.54 4.18 0.34
N SER A 82 -15.36 4.24 -0.72
CA SER A 82 -16.76 4.69 -0.61
C SER A 82 -17.67 3.66 0.07
N ARG A 83 -17.21 2.43 0.30
CA ARG A 83 -18.00 1.31 0.83
C ARG A 83 -17.37 0.70 2.08
N LEU A 84 -16.04 0.47 2.06
CA LEU A 84 -15.33 -0.25 3.11
C LEU A 84 -15.36 0.47 4.46
N TRP A 85 -15.41 1.80 4.49
CA TRP A 85 -15.38 2.63 5.71
C TRP A 85 -16.52 2.30 6.70
N GLU A 86 -17.63 1.70 6.26
CA GLU A 86 -18.77 1.37 7.09
C GLU A 86 -18.45 0.22 8.07
N GLU A 87 -17.70 -0.77 7.61
CA GLU A 87 -17.34 -1.96 8.39
C GLU A 87 -15.87 -1.94 8.85
N TYR A 88 -14.99 -1.24 8.13
CA TYR A 88 -13.58 -1.12 8.46
C TYR A 88 -13.20 0.33 8.74
N ARG A 89 -13.24 0.73 10.00
CA ARG A 89 -13.09 2.12 10.46
C ARG A 89 -11.74 2.76 10.12
N LEU A 90 -10.72 1.97 9.81
CA LEU A 90 -9.41 2.48 9.41
C LEU A 90 -9.37 2.90 7.93
N ALA A 91 -10.36 2.54 7.12
CA ALA A 91 -10.51 3.08 5.77
C ALA A 91 -11.08 4.51 5.84
N PRO A 92 -10.42 5.53 5.26
CA PRO A 92 -11.03 6.84 5.11
C PRO A 92 -12.27 6.77 4.22
N ARG A 93 -13.33 7.51 4.57
CA ARG A 93 -14.52 7.57 3.73
C ARG A 93 -14.26 8.38 2.46
N ALA A 94 -14.47 7.80 1.28
CA ALA A 94 -14.51 8.55 0.03
C ALA A 94 -15.94 9.07 -0.23
N TYR A 95 -16.03 10.38 -0.56
CA TYR A 95 -17.30 11.08 -0.70
C TYR A 95 -17.73 11.24 -2.16
N HIS A 96 -16.79 11.48 -3.05
CA HIS A 96 -17.08 11.81 -4.44
C HIS A 96 -15.93 11.41 -5.37
N HIS A 97 -16.28 10.91 -6.57
CA HIS A 97 -15.35 10.62 -7.67
C HIS A 97 -15.74 11.45 -8.89
N CYS A 98 -14.79 12.17 -9.45
CA CYS A 98 -14.94 12.93 -10.67
C CYS A 98 -14.18 12.23 -11.81
N GLU A 99 -14.94 11.78 -12.81
CA GLU A 99 -14.38 11.16 -14.03
C GLU A 99 -14.21 12.17 -15.17
N ASP A 100 -14.64 13.43 -14.97
CA ASP A 100 -14.55 14.47 -16.00
C ASP A 100 -13.15 15.12 -16.01
N PRO A 101 -12.32 14.84 -17.02
CA PRO A 101 -10.98 15.41 -17.11
C PRO A 101 -10.98 16.93 -17.37
N SER A 102 -12.11 17.53 -17.74
CA SER A 102 -12.19 18.98 -17.96
C SER A 102 -12.05 19.78 -16.66
N VAL A 103 -12.28 19.15 -15.49
CA VAL A 103 -12.20 19.82 -14.18
C VAL A 103 -10.76 20.03 -13.72
N ILE A 104 -9.91 18.98 -13.79
CA ILE A 104 -8.53 19.03 -13.25
C ILE A 104 -7.51 18.33 -14.18
N GLY A 105 -7.91 17.96 -15.40
CA GLY A 105 -7.07 17.30 -16.39
C GLY A 105 -7.00 15.78 -16.28
N LYS A 106 -7.46 15.19 -15.19
CA LYS A 106 -7.49 13.76 -14.88
C LYS A 106 -8.71 13.48 -14.00
N ASP A 107 -9.08 12.19 -13.87
CA ASP A 107 -9.98 11.76 -12.82
C ASP A 107 -9.39 12.00 -11.44
N PHE A 108 -10.26 12.19 -10.45
CA PHE A 108 -9.85 12.37 -9.05
C PHE A 108 -10.99 11.96 -8.12
N PHE A 109 -10.66 11.72 -6.87
CA PHE A 109 -11.68 11.56 -5.85
C PHE A 109 -11.41 12.40 -4.60
N VAL A 110 -12.45 12.60 -3.81
CA VAL A 110 -12.40 13.36 -2.56
C VAL A 110 -12.77 12.44 -1.41
N MET A 111 -11.96 12.46 -0.37
CA MET A 111 -12.14 11.62 0.81
C MET A 111 -11.95 12.39 2.11
N GLU A 112 -12.31 11.75 3.21
CA GLU A 112 -12.08 12.17 4.58
C GLU A 112 -10.60 12.42 4.84
N ARG A 113 -10.29 13.52 5.53
CA ARG A 113 -8.96 13.71 6.07
C ARG A 113 -8.82 13.00 7.41
N ARG A 114 -7.82 12.13 7.51
CA ARG A 114 -7.33 11.56 8.78
C ARG A 114 -6.14 12.36 9.29
N ARG A 115 -6.01 12.48 10.62
CA ARG A 115 -4.92 13.21 11.27
C ARG A 115 -4.09 12.26 12.11
N GLY A 116 -2.76 12.38 12.02
CA GLY A 116 -1.81 11.51 12.72
C GLY A 116 -0.43 11.54 12.07
N HIS A 117 0.36 10.52 12.34
CA HIS A 117 1.72 10.35 11.85
C HIS A 117 1.79 9.16 10.89
N VAL A 118 2.28 9.39 9.67
CA VAL A 118 2.72 8.33 8.75
C VAL A 118 4.19 8.04 9.04
N ILE A 119 4.49 6.82 9.48
CA ILE A 119 5.84 6.43 9.88
C ILE A 119 6.57 5.83 8.68
N ARG A 120 7.66 6.47 8.23
CA ARG A 120 8.46 6.02 7.08
C ARG A 120 9.92 5.72 7.44
N ARG A 121 10.62 6.67 8.04
CA ARG A 121 12.07 6.57 8.29
C ARG A 121 12.46 6.82 9.74
N GLN A 122 11.62 7.47 10.50
CA GLN A 122 11.87 7.86 11.88
C GLN A 122 10.61 7.74 12.70
N TRP A 123 10.78 7.36 13.96
CA TRP A 123 9.69 7.37 14.91
C TRP A 123 9.27 8.81 15.22
N PRO A 124 7.97 9.07 15.38
CA PRO A 124 7.51 10.36 15.89
C PRO A 124 8.14 10.66 17.25
N SER A 125 8.36 11.96 17.53
CA SER A 125 8.87 12.39 18.83
C SER A 125 7.92 11.94 19.94
N GLY A 126 8.47 11.35 20.98
CA GLY A 126 7.69 10.85 22.12
C GLY A 126 7.18 9.40 21.99
N PHE A 127 7.42 8.74 20.87
CA PHE A 127 7.08 7.31 20.72
C PHE A 127 7.99 6.46 21.59
N ASP A 128 7.47 6.01 22.71
CA ASP A 128 8.13 5.06 23.60
C ASP A 128 7.93 3.59 23.12
N ASP A 129 8.53 2.66 23.83
CA ASP A 129 8.44 1.23 23.51
C ASP A 129 7.00 0.72 23.63
N GLY A 130 6.22 1.28 24.56
CA GLY A 130 4.80 0.95 24.69
C GLY A 130 3.97 1.37 23.48
N ALA A 131 4.22 2.58 22.94
CA ALA A 131 3.56 3.07 21.73
C ALA A 131 3.94 2.20 20.50
N ARG A 132 5.22 1.81 20.39
CA ARG A 132 5.69 0.94 19.31
C ARG A 132 5.06 -0.44 19.38
N LEU A 133 4.96 -1.03 20.57
CA LEU A 133 4.30 -2.33 20.75
C LEU A 133 2.79 -2.25 20.47
N ARG A 134 2.11 -1.18 20.88
CA ARG A 134 0.70 -0.95 20.53
C ARG A 134 0.52 -0.87 19.02
N LEU A 135 1.39 -0.13 18.33
CA LEU A 135 1.37 -0.03 16.88
C LEU A 135 1.59 -1.39 16.21
N GLY A 136 2.58 -2.17 16.64
CA GLY A 136 2.83 -3.50 16.11
C GLY A 136 1.62 -4.42 16.25
N ASN A 137 1.05 -4.48 17.45
CA ASN A 137 -0.19 -5.23 17.70
C ASN A 137 -1.35 -4.68 16.84
N GLY A 138 -1.49 -3.35 16.74
CA GLY A 138 -2.52 -2.69 15.97
C GLY A 138 -2.45 -3.00 14.48
N LEU A 139 -1.26 -3.11 13.90
CA LEU A 139 -1.08 -3.50 12.49
C LEU A 139 -1.62 -4.91 12.23
N VAL A 140 -1.31 -5.86 13.11
CA VAL A 140 -1.82 -7.23 12.97
C VAL A 140 -3.33 -7.27 13.13
N ASP A 141 -3.85 -6.59 14.16
CA ASP A 141 -5.29 -6.54 14.44
C ASP A 141 -6.05 -5.88 13.29
N ALA A 142 -5.53 -4.79 12.74
CA ALA A 142 -6.11 -4.10 11.60
C ALA A 142 -6.19 -4.99 10.35
N LEU A 143 -5.15 -5.79 10.12
CA LEU A 143 -5.16 -6.74 9.00
C LEU A 143 -6.20 -7.84 9.21
N VAL A 144 -6.31 -8.39 10.41
CA VAL A 144 -7.34 -9.39 10.75
C VAL A 144 -8.75 -8.81 10.62
N ASP A 145 -8.96 -7.57 11.09
CA ASP A 145 -10.25 -6.91 11.02
C ASP A 145 -10.66 -6.63 9.56
N LEU A 146 -9.71 -6.27 8.68
CA LEU A 146 -9.94 -6.15 7.25
C LEU A 146 -10.40 -7.49 6.65
N HIS A 147 -9.70 -8.57 6.95
CA HIS A 147 -10.00 -9.90 6.40
C HIS A 147 -11.30 -10.51 6.94
N ARG A 148 -11.89 -9.92 7.98
CA ARG A 148 -13.22 -10.31 8.50
C ARG A 148 -14.38 -9.59 7.82
N VAL A 149 -14.12 -8.52 7.10
CA VAL A 149 -15.19 -7.82 6.37
C VAL A 149 -15.77 -8.75 5.31
N ASP A 150 -17.08 -8.93 5.32
CA ASP A 150 -17.77 -9.65 4.26
C ASP A 150 -17.80 -8.80 2.98
N PRO A 151 -17.13 -9.24 1.90
CA PRO A 151 -17.10 -8.49 0.64
C PRO A 151 -18.51 -8.21 0.08
N ALA A 152 -19.44 -9.16 0.22
CA ALA A 152 -20.81 -9.00 -0.25
C ALA A 152 -21.59 -8.02 0.62
N GLY A 153 -21.38 -8.05 1.94
CA GLY A 153 -22.01 -7.14 2.88
C GLY A 153 -21.72 -5.66 2.60
N VAL A 154 -20.53 -5.37 2.07
CA VAL A 154 -20.11 -4.01 1.68
C VAL A 154 -20.21 -3.75 0.16
N GLY A 155 -20.76 -4.68 -0.64
CA GLY A 155 -20.94 -4.54 -2.10
C GLY A 155 -19.61 -4.51 -2.88
N LEU A 156 -18.62 -5.27 -2.42
CA LEU A 156 -17.29 -5.44 -3.05
C LEU A 156 -17.03 -6.88 -3.52
N GLU A 157 -18.08 -7.70 -3.68
CA GLU A 157 -17.97 -9.11 -4.09
C GLU A 157 -17.35 -9.31 -5.48
N ASP A 158 -17.38 -8.31 -6.32
CA ASP A 158 -16.79 -8.31 -7.67
C ASP A 158 -15.49 -7.48 -7.76
N LEU A 159 -14.87 -7.11 -6.62
CA LEU A 159 -13.62 -6.34 -6.58
C LEU A 159 -12.45 -7.10 -7.25
N GLY A 160 -12.52 -8.43 -7.33
CA GLY A 160 -11.50 -9.29 -7.91
C GLY A 160 -11.99 -10.69 -8.22
N ARG A 161 -11.06 -11.57 -8.56
CA ARG A 161 -11.31 -12.98 -8.85
C ARG A 161 -10.50 -13.84 -7.86
N PRO A 162 -11.09 -14.29 -6.74
CA PRO A 162 -10.33 -15.00 -5.71
C PRO A 162 -9.86 -16.39 -6.15
N VAL A 163 -10.68 -17.13 -6.93
CA VAL A 163 -10.31 -18.46 -7.41
C VAL A 163 -9.07 -18.40 -8.32
N GLY A 164 -8.02 -19.15 -7.99
CA GLY A 164 -6.76 -19.15 -8.73
C GLY A 164 -6.00 -17.81 -8.63
N PHE A 165 -6.22 -17.05 -7.56
CA PHE A 165 -5.60 -15.72 -7.40
C PHE A 165 -4.08 -15.82 -7.31
N VAL A 166 -3.55 -16.70 -6.45
CA VAL A 166 -2.10 -16.83 -6.22
C VAL A 166 -1.39 -17.31 -7.49
N GLU A 167 -1.93 -18.29 -8.18
CA GLU A 167 -1.39 -18.81 -9.46
C GLU A 167 -1.29 -17.69 -10.51
N ARG A 168 -2.35 -16.86 -10.62
CA ARG A 168 -2.32 -15.70 -11.55
C ARG A 168 -1.32 -14.64 -11.12
N GLN A 169 -1.12 -14.42 -9.80
CA GLN A 169 -0.09 -13.51 -9.30
C GLN A 169 1.31 -14.04 -9.69
N VAL A 170 1.61 -15.29 -9.41
CA VAL A 170 2.90 -15.89 -9.78
C VAL A 170 3.13 -15.77 -11.28
N ALA A 171 2.19 -16.22 -12.12
CA ALA A 171 2.31 -16.11 -13.58
C ALA A 171 2.46 -14.67 -14.07
N GLY A 172 1.74 -13.72 -13.45
CA GLY A 172 1.82 -12.29 -13.77
C GLY A 172 3.19 -11.69 -13.43
N TRP A 173 3.70 -12.00 -12.25
CA TRP A 173 4.99 -11.49 -11.80
C TRP A 173 6.18 -12.15 -12.53
N SER A 174 6.09 -13.45 -12.89
CA SER A 174 7.08 -14.10 -13.76
C SER A 174 7.24 -13.38 -15.09
N ARG A 175 6.13 -13.01 -15.75
CA ARG A 175 6.19 -12.23 -17.00
C ARG A 175 6.80 -10.84 -16.80
N ARG A 176 6.48 -10.16 -15.68
CA ARG A 176 7.04 -8.84 -15.35
C ARG A 176 8.54 -8.94 -15.09
N TRP A 177 8.99 -9.95 -14.35
CA TRP A 177 10.41 -10.22 -14.15
C TRP A 177 11.12 -10.43 -15.50
N SER A 178 10.64 -11.36 -16.32
CA SER A 178 11.25 -11.65 -17.63
C SER A 178 11.34 -10.40 -18.54
N ALA A 179 10.38 -9.47 -18.43
CA ALA A 179 10.38 -8.23 -19.19
C ALA A 179 11.29 -7.14 -18.64
N ALA A 180 11.61 -7.19 -17.34
CA ALA A 180 12.37 -6.15 -16.64
C ALA A 180 13.83 -6.54 -16.35
N ALA A 181 14.15 -7.84 -16.33
CA ALA A 181 15.47 -8.32 -15.96
C ALA A 181 16.57 -7.69 -16.80
N THR A 182 17.48 -6.95 -16.15
CA THR A 182 18.63 -6.29 -16.79
C THR A 182 19.84 -7.22 -16.87
N ARG A 183 19.81 -8.33 -16.13
CA ARG A 183 20.88 -9.33 -16.02
C ARG A 183 20.32 -10.68 -15.55
N PRO A 184 21.07 -11.79 -15.73
CA PRO A 184 20.69 -13.08 -15.14
C PRO A 184 20.71 -13.03 -13.60
N VAL A 185 19.65 -13.49 -12.97
CA VAL A 185 19.53 -13.69 -11.51
C VAL A 185 18.92 -15.08 -11.28
N PRO A 186 19.74 -16.17 -11.21
CA PRO A 186 19.25 -17.54 -11.16
C PRO A 186 18.23 -17.80 -10.04
N ALA A 187 18.41 -17.16 -8.88
CA ALA A 187 17.47 -17.25 -7.76
C ALA A 187 16.05 -16.76 -8.11
N MET A 188 15.90 -15.77 -8.98
CA MET A 188 14.59 -15.28 -9.42
C MET A 188 13.89 -16.30 -10.35
N ASP A 189 14.64 -17.00 -11.19
CA ASP A 189 14.11 -18.02 -12.09
C ASP A 189 13.71 -19.29 -11.28
N GLU A 190 14.52 -19.68 -10.31
CA GLU A 190 14.22 -20.76 -9.37
C GLU A 190 12.94 -20.44 -8.56
N LEU A 191 12.83 -19.23 -8.01
CA LEU A 191 11.64 -18.80 -7.29
C LEU A 191 10.40 -18.82 -8.18
N SER A 192 10.50 -18.34 -9.42
CA SER A 192 9.40 -18.39 -10.37
C SER A 192 8.87 -19.82 -10.56
N THR A 193 9.78 -20.80 -10.65
CA THR A 193 9.43 -22.21 -10.81
C THR A 193 8.79 -22.77 -9.54
N ARG A 194 9.48 -22.65 -8.40
CA ARG A 194 9.00 -23.21 -7.12
C ARG A 194 7.68 -22.59 -6.66
N LEU A 195 7.54 -21.26 -6.77
CA LEU A 195 6.28 -20.59 -6.42
C LEU A 195 5.11 -21.01 -7.32
N ALA A 196 5.38 -21.44 -8.57
CA ALA A 196 4.33 -21.97 -9.45
C ALA A 196 3.95 -23.42 -9.12
N GLU A 197 4.90 -24.23 -8.64
CA GLU A 197 4.70 -25.65 -8.34
C GLU A 197 4.13 -25.91 -6.94
N GLU A 198 4.40 -25.03 -5.98
CA GLU A 198 4.12 -25.21 -4.56
C GLU A 198 2.96 -24.33 -4.04
N VAL A 199 2.05 -23.87 -4.91
CA VAL A 199 0.94 -22.97 -4.50
C VAL A 199 0.08 -23.63 -3.42
N PRO A 200 -0.06 -23.01 -2.23
CA PRO A 200 -0.92 -23.54 -1.18
C PRO A 200 -2.40 -23.45 -1.55
N GLU A 201 -3.20 -24.36 -1.02
CA GLU A 201 -4.66 -24.29 -1.14
C GLU A 201 -5.19 -23.06 -0.38
N PRO A 202 -6.01 -22.20 -1.00
CA PRO A 202 -6.54 -21.01 -0.36
C PRO A 202 -7.54 -21.36 0.74
N GLN A 203 -7.44 -20.70 1.89
CA GLN A 203 -8.33 -20.96 3.03
C GLN A 203 -9.62 -20.12 2.98
N ALA A 204 -9.56 -18.94 2.40
CA ALA A 204 -10.68 -18.01 2.31
C ALA A 204 -10.52 -17.06 1.11
N ALA A 205 -11.62 -16.40 0.76
CA ALA A 205 -11.63 -15.30 -0.20
C ALA A 205 -12.06 -14.03 0.54
N VAL A 206 -11.10 -13.16 0.83
CA VAL A 206 -11.31 -11.94 1.62
C VAL A 206 -10.93 -10.69 0.82
N ILE A 207 -11.28 -9.51 1.33
CA ILE A 207 -10.75 -8.24 0.81
C ILE A 207 -9.28 -8.15 1.18
N LEU A 208 -8.41 -8.08 0.19
CA LEU A 208 -6.99 -7.81 0.34
C LEU A 208 -6.70 -6.34 0.10
N HIS A 209 -5.81 -5.78 0.91
CA HIS A 209 -5.16 -4.50 0.63
C HIS A 209 -4.11 -4.66 -0.49
N ASN A 210 -3.41 -5.79 -0.50
CA ASN A 210 -2.38 -6.21 -1.46
C ASN A 210 -1.07 -5.36 -1.45
N ASP A 211 -0.98 -4.38 -0.53
CA ASP A 211 0.24 -3.61 -0.20
C ASP A 211 0.22 -3.15 1.28
N PHE A 212 -0.23 -4.05 2.19
CA PHE A 212 -0.36 -3.72 3.61
C PHE A 212 1.01 -3.65 4.27
N LYS A 213 1.41 -2.44 4.67
CA LYS A 213 2.70 -2.14 5.30
C LYS A 213 2.62 -0.88 6.14
N LEU A 214 3.60 -0.69 7.03
CA LEU A 214 3.63 0.42 8.00
C LEU A 214 3.50 1.80 7.34
N ASP A 215 4.20 2.07 6.23
CA ASP A 215 4.19 3.37 5.57
C ASP A 215 2.89 3.68 4.80
N ASN A 216 2.00 2.68 4.64
CA ASN A 216 0.62 2.85 4.18
C ASN A 216 -0.38 3.02 5.33
N THR A 217 0.09 3.24 6.56
CA THR A 217 -0.77 3.44 7.74
C THR A 217 -0.49 4.78 8.42
N MET A 218 -1.45 5.20 9.22
CA MET A 218 -1.33 6.40 10.07
C MET A 218 -1.63 6.02 11.52
N THR A 219 -0.88 6.61 12.45
CA THR A 219 -1.03 6.39 13.88
C THR A 219 -1.21 7.72 14.62
N ASP A 220 -1.88 7.69 15.77
CA ASP A 220 -1.88 8.81 16.71
C ASP A 220 -0.56 8.88 17.51
N ALA A 221 -0.47 9.83 18.43
CA ALA A 221 0.72 10.03 19.28
C ALA A 221 0.96 8.88 20.28
N ASP A 222 -0.07 8.09 20.56
CA ASP A 222 -0.02 6.98 21.51
C ASP A 222 0.28 5.62 20.84
N GLY A 223 0.41 5.60 19.51
CA GLY A 223 0.67 4.39 18.74
C GLY A 223 -0.57 3.61 18.30
N ASN A 224 -1.78 4.18 18.44
CA ASN A 224 -2.97 3.55 17.90
C ASN A 224 -3.11 3.86 16.42
N LEU A 225 -3.50 2.88 15.61
CA LEU A 225 -3.82 3.11 14.20
C LEU A 225 -5.07 3.97 14.05
N VAL A 226 -5.02 4.95 13.15
CA VAL A 226 -6.14 5.84 12.83
C VAL A 226 -6.55 5.77 11.36
N ALA A 227 -5.69 5.26 10.47
CA ALA A 227 -6.04 5.02 9.07
C ALA A 227 -5.13 4.00 8.39
N VAL A 228 -5.66 3.41 7.32
CA VAL A 228 -4.95 2.64 6.30
C VAL A 228 -5.22 3.29 4.95
N PHE A 229 -4.17 3.53 4.16
CA PHE A 229 -4.20 4.25 2.89
C PHE A 229 -3.71 3.39 1.73
N ASP A 230 -3.87 3.88 0.50
CA ASP A 230 -3.33 3.32 -0.73
C ASP A 230 -4.01 2.01 -1.15
N TRP A 231 -5.33 2.13 -1.40
CA TRP A 231 -6.21 1.01 -1.73
C TRP A 231 -6.32 0.71 -3.24
N ASP A 232 -5.48 1.32 -4.07
CA ASP A 232 -5.51 1.15 -5.53
C ASP A 232 -5.22 -0.30 -5.98
N MET A 233 -4.51 -1.07 -5.14
CA MET A 233 -4.22 -2.49 -5.37
C MET A 233 -5.21 -3.46 -4.73
N ALA A 234 -6.23 -2.95 -4.04
CA ALA A 234 -7.18 -3.79 -3.31
C ALA A 234 -7.92 -4.76 -4.26
N THR A 235 -8.15 -5.97 -3.78
CA THR A 235 -8.76 -7.06 -4.56
C THR A 235 -9.37 -8.12 -3.64
N LEU A 236 -9.86 -9.23 -4.23
CA LEU A 236 -10.26 -10.43 -3.47
C LEU A 236 -9.22 -11.53 -3.65
N GLY A 237 -8.84 -12.20 -2.55
CA GLY A 237 -7.87 -13.28 -2.60
C GLY A 237 -7.64 -13.95 -1.26
N ASP A 238 -6.57 -14.74 -1.19
CA ASP A 238 -6.16 -15.45 0.02
C ASP A 238 -5.56 -14.47 1.06
N PRO A 239 -6.05 -14.46 2.30
CA PRO A 239 -5.60 -13.54 3.35
C PRO A 239 -4.10 -13.62 3.66
N LEU A 240 -3.46 -14.77 3.47
CA LEU A 240 -2.03 -14.92 3.73
C LEU A 240 -1.15 -14.14 2.74
N VAL A 241 -1.69 -13.68 1.61
CA VAL A 241 -0.97 -12.78 0.68
C VAL A 241 -0.67 -11.44 1.35
N ASP A 242 -1.62 -10.86 2.07
CA ASP A 242 -1.40 -9.61 2.80
C ASP A 242 -0.50 -9.80 4.02
N LEU A 243 -0.68 -10.90 4.77
CA LEU A 243 0.21 -11.22 5.88
C LEU A 243 1.66 -11.41 5.38
N GLY A 244 1.87 -12.16 4.31
CA GLY A 244 3.18 -12.34 3.69
C GLY A 244 3.79 -11.02 3.21
N THR A 245 2.97 -10.13 2.65
CA THR A 245 3.41 -8.78 2.25
C THR A 245 3.84 -7.96 3.45
N MET A 246 3.06 -7.96 4.53
CA MET A 246 3.43 -7.26 5.77
C MET A 246 4.73 -7.81 6.35
N LEU A 247 4.90 -9.15 6.41
CA LEU A 247 6.11 -9.79 6.91
C LEU A 247 7.35 -9.49 6.06
N ALA A 248 7.22 -9.37 4.75
CA ALA A 248 8.33 -9.02 3.87
C ALA A 248 8.92 -7.63 4.19
N TYR A 249 8.08 -6.69 4.65
CA TYR A 249 8.52 -5.37 5.12
C TYR A 249 8.85 -5.33 6.63
N TRP A 250 8.55 -6.40 7.37
CA TRP A 250 8.83 -6.52 8.80
C TRP A 250 10.19 -7.17 9.02
N ALA A 251 11.25 -6.39 8.96
CA ALA A 251 12.59 -6.92 9.04
C ALA A 251 13.05 -7.06 10.50
N ASP A 252 13.24 -8.30 10.97
CA ASP A 252 13.96 -8.57 12.22
C ASP A 252 15.46 -8.27 12.05
N PRO A 253 16.19 -7.90 13.13
CA PRO A 253 17.62 -7.56 13.03
C PRO A 253 18.52 -8.65 12.42
N ASP A 254 18.14 -9.92 12.60
CA ASP A 254 18.85 -11.08 12.05
C ASP A 254 18.34 -11.50 10.67
N ASP A 255 17.32 -10.83 10.14
CA ASP A 255 16.77 -11.12 8.82
C ASP A 255 17.66 -10.51 7.73
N PRO A 256 18.03 -11.28 6.66
CA PRO A 256 18.83 -10.72 5.55
C PRO A 256 18.22 -9.47 4.91
N THR A 257 16.89 -9.34 4.96
CA THR A 257 16.18 -8.16 4.44
C THR A 257 16.32 -6.93 5.31
N PHE A 258 16.85 -7.05 6.54
CA PHE A 258 17.05 -5.92 7.45
C PHE A 258 17.91 -4.82 6.84
N LEU A 259 18.96 -5.17 6.10
CA LEU A 259 19.82 -4.18 5.42
C LEU A 259 19.08 -3.39 4.35
N ILE A 260 18.02 -3.96 3.78
CA ILE A 260 17.21 -3.33 2.73
C ILE A 260 16.11 -2.48 3.35
N PHE A 261 15.33 -3.05 4.27
CA PHE A 261 14.14 -2.42 4.82
C PHE A 261 14.38 -1.77 6.18
N GLY A 262 15.26 -2.34 7.02
CA GLY A 262 15.55 -1.85 8.36
C GLY A 262 16.27 -0.51 8.40
N ALA A 263 17.09 -0.20 7.38
CA ALA A 263 17.74 1.10 7.26
C ALA A 263 16.80 2.20 6.70
N GLN A 264 15.71 1.82 6.02
CA GLN A 264 14.78 2.73 5.37
C GLN A 264 13.42 2.79 6.05
N ALA A 265 12.97 1.67 6.61
CA ALA A 265 11.77 1.57 7.40
C ALA A 265 12.15 1.56 8.89
N VAL A 266 11.30 2.13 9.70
CA VAL A 266 11.38 1.94 11.14
C VAL A 266 10.98 0.48 11.39
N THR A 267 11.92 -0.32 11.88
CA THR A 267 11.61 -1.70 12.25
C THR A 267 10.86 -1.71 13.57
N LEU A 268 9.83 -2.52 13.64
CA LEU A 268 9.12 -2.81 14.88
C LEU A 268 9.83 -3.91 15.70
N ALA A 269 10.85 -4.53 15.09
CA ALA A 269 11.54 -5.72 15.56
C ALA A 269 12.03 -5.69 17.02
N PRO A 270 12.54 -4.59 17.59
CA PRO A 270 12.92 -4.58 19.01
C PRO A 270 11.75 -4.88 19.96
N HIS A 271 10.51 -4.72 19.50
CA HIS A 271 9.31 -4.79 20.31
C HIS A 271 8.34 -5.91 19.90
N MET A 272 8.47 -6.45 18.68
CA MET A 272 7.63 -7.52 18.18
C MET A 272 8.35 -8.26 17.05
N ALA A 273 8.77 -9.50 17.28
CA ALA A 273 9.41 -10.34 16.27
C ALA A 273 8.40 -10.86 15.23
N LYS A 274 8.85 -11.25 14.03
CA LYS A 274 7.99 -11.85 13.00
C LYS A 274 7.19 -13.03 13.53
N GLY A 275 7.79 -13.89 14.37
CA GLY A 275 7.12 -15.02 14.99
C GLY A 275 5.91 -14.60 15.84
N ASP A 276 6.01 -13.49 16.57
CA ASP A 276 4.90 -12.96 17.37
C ASP A 276 3.79 -12.39 16.48
N VAL A 277 4.15 -11.75 15.36
CA VAL A 277 3.19 -11.27 14.35
C VAL A 277 2.37 -12.42 13.79
N VAL A 278 3.03 -13.51 13.38
CA VAL A 278 2.39 -14.71 12.82
C VAL A 278 1.48 -15.37 13.86
N ALA A 279 1.98 -15.55 15.09
CA ALA A 279 1.22 -16.16 16.19
C ALA A 279 -0.03 -15.33 16.53
N ARG A 280 0.10 -14.00 16.63
CA ARG A 280 -1.03 -13.11 16.89
C ARG A 280 -2.06 -13.15 15.75
N TYR A 281 -1.59 -13.13 14.50
CA TYR A 281 -2.50 -13.23 13.36
C TYR A 281 -3.28 -14.54 13.38
N ALA A 282 -2.61 -15.68 13.60
CA ALA A 282 -3.24 -17.00 13.70
C ALA A 282 -4.28 -17.05 14.84
N GLU A 283 -3.90 -16.58 16.05
CA GLU A 283 -4.79 -16.53 17.20
C GLU A 283 -6.04 -15.70 16.92
N ARG A 284 -5.86 -14.52 16.31
CA ARG A 284 -6.94 -13.57 16.08
C ARG A 284 -7.84 -13.97 14.90
N SER A 285 -7.26 -14.47 13.81
CA SER A 285 -8.00 -14.85 12.60
C SER A 285 -8.63 -16.23 12.68
N GLY A 286 -7.99 -17.16 13.42
CA GLY A 286 -8.32 -18.58 13.43
C GLY A 286 -7.87 -19.35 12.19
N LEU A 287 -7.08 -18.70 11.30
CA LEU A 287 -6.57 -19.33 10.08
C LEU A 287 -5.32 -20.15 10.34
N ASP A 288 -5.09 -21.17 9.51
CA ASP A 288 -3.84 -21.92 9.48
C ASP A 288 -2.75 -21.09 8.78
N VAL A 289 -1.64 -20.83 9.47
CA VAL A 289 -0.51 -20.05 8.98
C VAL A 289 0.71 -20.93 8.64
N THR A 290 0.56 -22.24 8.56
CA THR A 290 1.69 -23.15 8.32
C THR A 290 2.39 -22.90 6.97
N SER A 291 1.65 -22.42 5.98
CA SER A 291 2.19 -22.05 4.66
C SER A 291 2.71 -20.61 4.55
N ILE A 292 2.82 -19.88 5.67
CA ILE A 292 3.17 -18.43 5.62
C ILE A 292 4.55 -18.17 4.97
N ALA A 293 5.48 -19.10 5.09
CA ALA A 293 6.80 -19.02 4.46
C ALA A 293 6.71 -18.86 2.92
N TYR A 294 5.77 -19.57 2.29
CA TYR A 294 5.48 -19.42 0.86
C TYR A 294 5.02 -17.99 0.52
N TYR A 295 4.10 -17.42 1.30
CA TYR A 295 3.55 -16.09 1.04
C TYR A 295 4.56 -14.98 1.34
N GLU A 296 5.43 -15.13 2.33
CA GLU A 296 6.56 -14.23 2.58
C GLU A 296 7.56 -14.27 1.40
N ALA A 297 7.90 -15.47 0.91
CA ALA A 297 8.76 -15.64 -0.26
C ALA A 297 8.13 -15.01 -1.52
N LEU A 298 6.84 -15.22 -1.76
CA LEU A 298 6.08 -14.61 -2.85
C LEU A 298 6.15 -13.07 -2.77
N ALA A 299 5.98 -12.50 -1.58
CA ALA A 299 6.04 -11.06 -1.38
C ALA A 299 7.46 -10.51 -1.65
N LEU A 300 8.51 -11.14 -1.13
CA LEU A 300 9.90 -10.75 -1.38
C LEU A 300 10.23 -10.81 -2.87
N TRP A 301 9.83 -11.86 -3.56
CA TRP A 301 10.01 -12.01 -5.00
C TRP A 301 9.25 -10.94 -5.82
N ARG A 302 8.02 -10.57 -5.40
CA ARG A 302 7.28 -9.43 -5.96
C ARG A 302 8.05 -8.14 -5.80
N ILE A 303 8.56 -7.86 -4.59
CA ILE A 303 9.31 -6.63 -4.28
C ILE A 303 10.59 -6.60 -5.10
N ALA A 304 11.31 -7.73 -5.22
CA ALA A 304 12.50 -7.84 -6.07
C ALA A 304 12.20 -7.48 -7.53
N THR A 305 11.07 -7.97 -8.06
CA THR A 305 10.62 -7.64 -9.42
C THR A 305 10.28 -6.16 -9.58
N ILE A 306 9.61 -5.54 -8.61
CA ILE A 306 9.27 -4.10 -8.63
C ILE A 306 10.55 -3.26 -8.64
N ILE A 307 11.51 -3.61 -7.79
CA ILE A 307 12.80 -2.90 -7.69
C ILE A 307 13.58 -3.02 -9.00
N GLU A 308 13.61 -4.21 -9.61
CA GLU A 308 14.25 -4.40 -10.91
C GLU A 308 13.57 -3.59 -12.02
N GLN A 309 12.24 -3.47 -12.03
CA GLN A 309 11.52 -2.61 -12.97
C GLN A 309 11.90 -1.13 -12.83
N ILE A 310 12.15 -0.67 -11.60
CA ILE A 310 12.62 0.71 -11.34
C ILE A 310 14.07 0.84 -11.82
N TYR A 311 14.92 -0.13 -11.49
CA TYR A 311 16.33 -0.15 -11.92
C TYR A 311 16.45 -0.21 -13.45
N ALA A 312 15.68 -1.05 -14.12
CA ALA A 312 15.67 -1.14 -15.58
C ALA A 312 15.33 0.20 -16.26
N ARG A 313 14.39 0.97 -15.71
CA ARG A 313 14.09 2.33 -16.22
C ARG A 313 15.25 3.30 -16.00
N PHE A 314 15.96 3.17 -14.88
CA PHE A 314 17.16 3.97 -14.62
C PHE A 314 18.27 3.63 -15.62
N VAL A 315 18.57 2.35 -15.82
CA VAL A 315 19.58 1.89 -16.80
C VAL A 315 19.22 2.33 -18.22
N ALA A 316 17.94 2.32 -18.57
CA ALA A 316 17.43 2.78 -19.86
C ALA A 316 17.42 4.33 -20.02
N GLY A 317 17.85 5.09 -19.01
CA GLY A 317 17.86 6.55 -19.04
C GLY A 317 16.45 7.19 -19.01
N GLN A 318 15.43 6.45 -18.60
CA GLN A 318 14.05 6.93 -18.51
C GLN A 318 13.76 7.70 -17.21
N THR A 319 14.69 7.71 -16.29
CA THR A 319 14.68 8.51 -15.05
C THR A 319 16.09 8.99 -14.73
N SER A 320 16.20 10.19 -14.17
CA SER A 320 17.47 10.83 -13.80
C SER A 320 17.74 10.78 -12.30
N ASP A 321 16.96 10.00 -11.53
CA ASP A 321 17.13 9.91 -10.08
C ASP A 321 18.27 8.94 -9.75
N ASP A 322 19.44 9.49 -9.39
CA ASP A 322 20.66 8.74 -9.07
C ASP A 322 20.51 7.77 -7.88
N ARG A 323 19.45 7.92 -7.07
CA ARG A 323 19.16 6.97 -5.98
C ARG A 323 18.92 5.56 -6.51
N PHE A 324 18.42 5.43 -7.73
CA PHE A 324 18.12 4.15 -8.35
C PHE A 324 19.35 3.37 -8.82
N ALA A 325 20.52 4.02 -8.92
CA ALA A 325 21.79 3.33 -9.16
C ALA A 325 22.09 2.29 -8.06
N GLY A 326 21.71 2.58 -6.82
CA GLY A 326 21.87 1.67 -5.67
C GLY A 326 20.93 0.47 -5.67
N PHE A 327 20.01 0.34 -6.62
CA PHE A 327 19.03 -0.76 -6.65
C PHE A 327 19.57 -2.04 -7.30
N GLU A 328 20.71 -1.98 -7.97
CA GLU A 328 21.33 -3.13 -8.65
C GLU A 328 21.44 -4.39 -7.77
N PRO A 329 21.98 -4.34 -6.53
CA PRO A 329 22.16 -5.53 -5.70
C PRO A 329 20.85 -6.00 -5.01
N ILE A 330 19.78 -5.19 -5.02
CA ILE A 330 18.63 -5.45 -4.14
C ILE A 330 17.81 -6.64 -4.63
N ALA A 331 17.56 -6.76 -5.94
CA ALA A 331 16.76 -7.87 -6.46
C ALA A 331 17.42 -9.23 -6.18
N PRO A 332 18.71 -9.47 -6.41
CA PRO A 332 19.39 -10.71 -6.00
C PRO A 332 19.30 -10.97 -4.49
N LEU A 333 19.55 -9.97 -3.65
CA LEU A 333 19.48 -10.12 -2.19
C LEU A 333 18.10 -10.55 -1.70
N LEU A 334 17.04 -9.96 -2.26
CA LEU A 334 15.67 -10.33 -1.94
C LEU A 334 15.32 -11.73 -2.44
N ALA A 335 15.82 -12.11 -3.61
CA ALA A 335 15.61 -13.44 -4.16
C ALA A 335 16.27 -14.53 -3.29
N ASP A 336 17.51 -14.30 -2.86
CA ASP A 336 18.21 -15.23 -1.96
C ASP A 336 17.47 -15.35 -0.61
N ALA A 337 17.00 -14.22 -0.05
CA ALA A 337 16.20 -14.22 1.17
C ALA A 337 14.88 -14.99 0.99
N ALA A 338 14.21 -14.85 -0.16
CA ALA A 338 12.98 -15.58 -0.47
C ALA A 338 13.22 -17.09 -0.60
N LEU A 339 14.31 -17.52 -1.23
CA LEU A 339 14.67 -18.95 -1.32
C LEU A 339 14.92 -19.57 0.07
N VAL A 340 15.56 -18.83 0.97
CA VAL A 340 15.76 -19.28 2.36
C VAL A 340 14.42 -19.56 3.04
N LYS A 341 13.38 -18.71 2.81
CA LYS A 341 12.03 -18.95 3.38
C LYS A 341 11.36 -20.21 2.85
N LEU A 342 11.61 -20.58 1.59
CA LEU A 342 11.04 -21.81 1.00
C LEU A 342 11.80 -23.09 1.39
N THR A 343 13.01 -22.99 1.91
CA THR A 343 13.84 -24.14 2.23
C THR A 343 13.93 -24.47 3.72
N GLY A 344 13.53 -23.56 4.59
CA GLY A 344 13.52 -23.69 6.05
C GLY A 344 12.23 -24.16 6.57
#